data_c4946ae56b640aeb332e5f45ec797ad8
#
_entry.id   c4946ae56b640aeb332e5f45ec797ad8
#
_cell.length_a   1.000
_cell.length_b   1.000
_cell.length_c   1.000
_cell.angle_alpha   90.00
_cell.angle_beta   90.00
_cell.angle_gamma   90.00
#
_symmetry.space_group_name_H-M   'P 1'
#
loop_
_entity.id
_entity.type
_entity.pdbx_description
1 polymer ?
#
loop_
_entity_poly.entity_id
_entity_poly.type
_entity_poly.pdbx_seq_one_letter_code
_entity_poly.pdbx_strand_id
1 'polypeptide(L)'
;MIQILELFGGIGSPRCALRNLGIPTKAIDYVEIDEKAVRSYNAMFADELPYKTQSVVGWNLKPDILIHGSPCQDFSIAGKQKGADEGSETRSSLMWETIHIIQQMGAWKPRYVIWENVKNVRSKYMVHNHNRYMDEMRKLGYSNSFALLDARDFGLPQARQRYFTVSVLDGNPFDFSDLIHTPMRNVSDFIDKDSDVSDYYIVTQPSMLSRIDEVSDCDSEFRGRVPVIKDFTMTITCKQMRCPNSGVVKISDGKYRYLTELECWRLQGYSDDDYYRALSVNPGKQKCLNGALYKQAGNSIPVPIFESLFRKIILGETAEVNTDVEIEAEQSGQLKFA
;
A
#
# COMPACT_ATOMS: atom_id res chain seq x y z
N MET A 1 -17.11 18.83 -2.83
CA MET A 1 -15.64 18.74 -2.70
C MET A 1 -15.33 17.96 -1.44
N ILE A 2 -14.59 16.85 -1.56
CA ILE A 2 -14.36 15.89 -0.46
C ILE A 2 -13.11 16.29 0.31
N GLN A 3 -13.14 16.18 1.63
CA GLN A 3 -11.98 16.34 2.51
C GLN A 3 -11.47 14.98 2.95
N ILE A 4 -10.17 14.72 2.73
CA ILE A 4 -9.52 13.47 3.10
C ILE A 4 -8.40 13.76 4.10
N LEU A 5 -8.34 12.97 5.16
CA LEU A 5 -7.21 12.89 6.07
C LEU A 5 -6.42 11.62 5.81
N GLU A 6 -5.15 11.75 5.45
CA GLU A 6 -4.21 10.67 5.27
C GLU A 6 -3.26 10.60 6.48
N LEU A 7 -3.47 9.62 7.38
CA LEU A 7 -2.55 9.31 8.47
C LEU A 7 -1.53 8.27 8.00
N PHE A 8 -0.25 8.49 8.27
CA PHE A 8 0.85 7.69 7.73
C PHE A 8 0.86 7.72 6.19
N GLY A 9 0.64 8.90 5.61
CA GLY A 9 0.27 9.11 4.21
C GLY A 9 1.33 8.70 3.16
N GLY A 10 2.58 8.48 3.56
CA GLY A 10 3.64 8.04 2.65
C GLY A 10 3.84 9.02 1.49
N ILE A 11 3.72 8.52 0.26
CA ILE A 11 3.77 9.35 -0.96
C ILE A 11 2.39 9.61 -1.58
N GLY A 12 1.29 9.43 -0.82
CA GLY A 12 -0.04 9.86 -1.19
C GLY A 12 -0.76 9.01 -2.23
N SER A 13 -0.76 7.67 -2.07
CA SER A 13 -1.51 6.78 -2.97
C SER A 13 -3.00 7.13 -3.06
N PRO A 14 -3.71 7.43 -1.94
CA PRO A 14 -5.11 7.86 -2.01
C PRO A 14 -5.30 9.14 -2.81
N ARG A 15 -4.41 10.11 -2.64
CA ARG A 15 -4.48 11.37 -3.37
C ARG A 15 -4.21 11.20 -4.86
N CYS A 16 -3.23 10.34 -5.23
CA CYS A 16 -3.01 9.98 -6.62
C CYS A 16 -4.27 9.35 -7.24
N ALA A 17 -4.94 8.44 -6.52
CA ALA A 17 -6.18 7.82 -6.98
C ALA A 17 -7.28 8.86 -7.22
N LEU A 18 -7.48 9.81 -6.30
CA LEU A 18 -8.47 10.88 -6.47
C LEU A 18 -8.15 11.77 -7.68
N ARG A 19 -6.87 12.13 -7.86
CA ARG A 19 -6.41 12.89 -9.01
C ARG A 19 -6.67 12.14 -10.32
N ASN A 20 -6.34 10.86 -10.38
CA ASN A 20 -6.53 10.03 -11.56
C ASN A 20 -8.02 9.88 -11.93
N LEU A 21 -8.90 9.86 -10.93
CA LEU A 21 -10.36 9.84 -11.12
C LEU A 21 -10.96 11.23 -11.41
N GLY A 22 -10.17 12.29 -11.41
CA GLY A 22 -10.67 13.66 -11.58
C GLY A 22 -11.61 14.13 -10.47
N ILE A 23 -11.50 13.56 -9.27
CA ILE A 23 -12.37 13.90 -8.13
C ILE A 23 -11.87 15.19 -7.47
N PRO A 24 -12.67 16.28 -7.47
CA PRO A 24 -12.28 17.51 -6.82
C PRO A 24 -12.13 17.31 -5.31
N THR A 25 -10.92 17.44 -4.81
CA THR A 25 -10.62 17.42 -3.37
C THR A 25 -10.34 18.85 -2.91
N LYS A 26 -11.07 19.25 -1.88
CA LYS A 26 -10.81 20.52 -1.21
C LYS A 26 -9.82 20.30 -0.10
N ALA A 27 -9.11 20.83 0.49
CA ALA A 27 -8.21 20.63 1.61
C ALA A 27 -8.04 19.14 1.99
N ILE A 28 -6.93 18.60 1.65
CA ILE A 28 -6.49 17.31 2.17
C ILE A 28 -5.52 17.60 3.28
N ASP A 29 -5.76 17.02 4.47
CA ASP A 29 -4.72 16.98 5.48
C ASP A 29 -3.96 15.66 5.38
N TYR A 30 -2.66 15.80 5.57
CA TYR A 30 -1.70 14.74 5.37
C TYR A 30 -0.71 14.72 6.54
N VAL A 31 -0.57 13.56 7.18
CA VAL A 31 0.29 13.36 8.34
C VAL A 31 1.31 12.27 8.04
N GLU A 32 2.56 12.63 7.99
CA GLU A 32 3.69 11.76 7.73
C GLU A 32 4.94 12.24 8.49
N ILE A 33 5.74 11.30 8.97
CA ILE A 33 6.96 11.59 9.72
C ILE A 33 8.25 11.42 8.89
N ASP A 34 8.18 10.68 7.77
CA ASP A 34 9.33 10.52 6.86
C ASP A 34 9.51 11.77 6.00
N GLU A 35 10.49 12.59 6.34
CA GLU A 35 10.79 13.85 5.63
C GLU A 35 11.00 13.68 4.12
N LYS A 36 11.55 12.54 3.68
CA LYS A 36 11.74 12.26 2.25
C LYS A 36 10.42 11.95 1.56
N ALA A 37 9.50 11.25 2.24
CA ALA A 37 8.15 11.02 1.74
C ALA A 37 7.38 12.34 1.64
N VAL A 38 7.47 13.21 2.66
CA VAL A 38 6.84 14.55 2.64
C VAL A 38 7.36 15.40 1.48
N ARG A 39 8.67 15.40 1.21
CA ARG A 39 9.21 16.12 0.06
C ARG A 39 8.68 15.60 -1.27
N SER A 40 8.62 14.27 -1.45
CA SER A 40 8.06 13.66 -2.65
C SER A 40 6.58 14.01 -2.81
N TYR A 41 5.79 13.86 -1.74
CA TYR A 41 4.39 14.22 -1.73
C TYR A 41 4.17 15.67 -2.16
N ASN A 42 4.88 16.61 -1.54
CA ASN A 42 4.78 18.04 -1.90
C ASN A 42 5.19 18.32 -3.35
N ALA A 43 6.20 17.62 -3.87
CA ALA A 43 6.63 17.78 -5.25
C ALA A 43 5.62 17.21 -6.26
N MET A 44 4.98 16.10 -5.95
CA MET A 44 3.94 15.48 -6.78
C MET A 44 2.67 16.33 -6.84
N PHE A 45 2.37 17.06 -5.77
CA PHE A 45 1.16 17.88 -5.60
C PHE A 45 1.51 19.37 -5.43
N ALA A 46 2.46 19.87 -6.24
CA ALA A 46 3.04 21.22 -6.11
C ALA A 46 2.02 22.36 -6.25
N ASP A 47 0.88 22.11 -6.89
CA ASP A 47 -0.18 23.11 -7.08
C ASP A 47 -1.00 23.37 -5.82
N GLU A 48 -0.73 22.64 -4.73
CA GLU A 48 -1.40 22.76 -3.44
C GLU A 48 -0.44 23.25 -2.36
N LEU A 49 -1.00 23.55 -1.16
CA LEU A 49 -0.17 23.98 -0.03
C LEU A 49 0.80 22.87 0.41
N PRO A 50 2.09 23.19 0.61
CA PRO A 50 3.06 22.20 1.06
C PRO A 50 2.81 21.80 2.51
N TYR A 51 2.91 20.50 2.77
CA TYR A 51 2.79 19.93 4.11
C TYR A 51 4.13 19.81 4.81
N LYS A 52 4.11 19.87 6.14
CA LYS A 52 5.29 19.66 6.98
C LYS A 52 5.30 18.25 7.52
N THR A 53 6.49 17.74 7.83
CA THR A 53 6.63 16.49 8.57
C THR A 53 5.99 16.64 9.94
N GLN A 54 5.10 15.71 10.33
CA GLN A 54 4.40 15.78 11.61
C GLN A 54 4.04 14.39 12.12
N SER A 55 3.84 14.29 13.43
CA SER A 55 3.39 13.07 14.09
C SER A 55 1.87 12.96 14.03
N VAL A 56 1.37 11.72 13.95
CA VAL A 56 -0.06 11.42 14.09
C VAL A 56 -0.55 11.55 15.53
N VAL A 57 0.35 11.51 16.51
CA VAL A 57 0.00 11.61 17.94
C VAL A 57 -0.56 12.99 18.27
N GLY A 58 -1.78 13.02 18.81
CA GLY A 58 -2.48 14.27 19.17
C GLY A 58 -3.09 15.02 17.98
N TRP A 59 -3.04 14.48 16.77
CA TRP A 59 -3.66 15.10 15.60
C TRP A 59 -5.20 15.07 15.68
N ASN A 60 -5.85 16.18 15.33
CA ASN A 60 -7.32 16.30 15.30
C ASN A 60 -7.78 17.15 14.10
N LEU A 61 -8.62 16.55 13.25
CA LEU A 61 -9.22 17.18 12.09
C LEU A 61 -10.60 16.59 11.81
N LYS A 62 -11.37 17.25 10.92
CA LYS A 62 -12.71 16.81 10.48
C LYS A 62 -12.69 16.44 8.98
N PRO A 63 -12.28 15.24 8.60
CA PRO A 63 -12.38 14.77 7.23
C PRO A 63 -13.73 14.10 6.93
N ASP A 64 -14.08 13.99 5.64
CA ASP A 64 -15.18 13.13 5.17
C ASP A 64 -14.73 11.66 5.15
N ILE A 65 -13.48 11.43 4.74
CA ILE A 65 -12.85 10.11 4.68
C ILE A 65 -11.50 10.18 5.41
N LEU A 66 -11.28 9.28 6.34
CA LEU A 66 -9.99 9.06 6.99
C LEU A 66 -9.36 7.80 6.45
N ILE A 67 -8.10 7.88 6.01
CA ILE A 67 -7.33 6.74 5.51
C ILE A 67 -6.08 6.61 6.36
N HIS A 68 -5.77 5.38 6.77
CA HIS A 68 -4.53 5.11 7.48
C HIS A 68 -3.91 3.78 7.08
N GLY A 69 -2.59 3.82 6.93
CA GLY A 69 -1.73 2.65 6.78
C GLY A 69 -0.78 2.58 7.96
N SER A 70 -1.29 2.24 9.14
CA SER A 70 -0.46 2.19 10.35
C SER A 70 0.75 1.26 10.15
N PRO A 71 1.94 1.58 10.74
CA PRO A 71 3.14 0.80 10.52
C PRO A 71 2.95 -0.68 10.81
N CYS A 72 3.25 -1.52 9.82
CA CYS A 72 3.06 -2.98 9.89
C CYS A 72 4.35 -3.73 10.28
N GLN A 73 5.40 -3.02 10.71
CA GLN A 73 6.72 -3.64 10.92
C GLN A 73 6.71 -4.71 12.02
N ASP A 74 5.85 -4.55 13.01
CA ASP A 74 5.69 -5.51 14.10
C ASP A 74 4.64 -6.59 13.78
N PHE A 75 3.85 -6.44 12.71
CA PHE A 75 2.96 -7.46 12.15
C PHE A 75 3.63 -8.28 11.03
N SER A 76 4.60 -7.69 10.31
CA SER A 76 5.19 -8.30 9.13
C SER A 76 6.07 -9.51 9.48
N ILE A 77 5.98 -10.59 8.68
CA ILE A 77 6.88 -11.75 8.76
C ILE A 77 8.35 -11.34 8.59
N ALA A 78 8.64 -10.28 7.83
CA ALA A 78 9.97 -9.70 7.68
C ALA A 78 10.39 -8.79 8.85
N GLY A 79 9.49 -8.50 9.81
CA GLY A 79 9.72 -7.69 11.00
C GLY A 79 9.97 -8.52 12.26
N LYS A 80 9.93 -7.85 13.42
CA LYS A 80 10.21 -8.49 14.73
C LYS A 80 9.00 -9.17 15.37
N GLN A 81 7.82 -9.09 14.74
CA GLN A 81 6.54 -9.67 15.22
C GLN A 81 6.22 -9.34 16.69
N LYS A 82 6.51 -8.11 17.13
CA LYS A 82 6.31 -7.69 18.52
C LYS A 82 4.85 -7.39 18.90
N GLY A 83 3.93 -7.44 17.93
CA GLY A 83 2.53 -7.12 18.14
C GLY A 83 2.23 -5.60 18.09
N ALA A 84 1.01 -5.25 18.47
CA ALA A 84 0.51 -3.88 18.45
C ALA A 84 -0.42 -3.59 19.64
N ASP A 85 -0.15 -4.19 20.79
CA ASP A 85 -0.94 -3.92 21.98
C ASP A 85 -0.86 -2.45 22.36
N GLU A 86 -1.96 -1.89 22.83
CA GLU A 86 -2.04 -0.51 23.28
C GLU A 86 -1.04 -0.29 24.42
N GLY A 87 -0.24 0.78 24.33
CA GLY A 87 0.81 1.07 25.29
C GLY A 87 2.08 0.22 25.18
N SER A 88 2.20 -0.64 24.15
CA SER A 88 3.38 -1.51 23.97
C SER A 88 4.62 -0.78 23.44
N GLU A 89 4.56 0.53 23.18
CA GLU A 89 5.61 1.35 22.55
C GLU A 89 6.13 0.78 21.22
N THR A 90 5.40 -0.13 20.58
CA THR A 90 5.71 -0.63 19.24
C THR A 90 5.19 0.35 18.18
N ARG A 91 5.82 0.35 17.00
CA ARG A 91 5.33 1.20 15.90
C ARG A 91 3.92 0.79 15.45
N SER A 92 3.57 -0.47 15.56
CA SER A 92 2.25 -0.99 15.20
C SER A 92 1.16 -0.58 16.20
N SER A 93 1.52 -0.21 17.44
CA SER A 93 0.56 0.33 18.41
C SER A 93 0.01 1.70 18.01
N LEU A 94 0.66 2.41 17.07
CA LEU A 94 0.19 3.69 16.54
C LEU A 94 -1.16 3.59 15.81
N MET A 95 -1.65 2.39 15.50
CA MET A 95 -3.02 2.23 15.00
C MET A 95 -4.07 2.70 16.03
N TRP A 96 -3.76 2.64 17.34
CA TRP A 96 -4.65 3.12 18.40
C TRP A 96 -4.76 4.64 18.42
N GLU A 97 -3.73 5.36 17.95
CA GLU A 97 -3.81 6.82 17.79
C GLU A 97 -4.90 7.21 16.78
N THR A 98 -5.14 6.39 15.75
CA THR A 98 -6.27 6.61 14.84
C THR A 98 -7.61 6.51 15.58
N ILE A 99 -7.76 5.52 16.46
CA ILE A 99 -8.97 5.40 17.31
C ILE A 99 -9.12 6.63 18.22
N HIS A 100 -8.05 7.07 18.88
CA HIS A 100 -8.08 8.26 19.74
C HIS A 100 -8.46 9.52 18.97
N ILE A 101 -7.91 9.70 17.75
CA ILE A 101 -8.26 10.82 16.85
C ILE A 101 -9.75 10.79 16.53
N ILE A 102 -10.29 9.63 16.14
CA ILE A 102 -11.72 9.48 15.81
C ILE A 102 -12.60 9.74 17.04
N GLN A 103 -12.19 9.27 18.23
CA GLN A 103 -12.90 9.55 19.48
C GLN A 103 -12.96 11.05 19.79
N GLN A 104 -11.85 11.77 19.60
CA GLN A 104 -11.76 13.21 19.82
C GLN A 104 -12.61 14.03 18.85
N MET A 105 -12.88 13.51 17.65
CA MET A 105 -13.75 14.16 16.68
C MET A 105 -15.23 14.24 17.11
N GLY A 106 -15.66 13.39 18.06
CA GLY A 106 -17.02 13.42 18.60
C GLY A 106 -18.09 13.29 17.51
N ALA A 107 -18.97 14.32 17.38
CA ALA A 107 -19.99 14.37 16.34
C ALA A 107 -19.44 14.59 14.91
N TRP A 108 -18.15 14.92 14.78
CA TRP A 108 -17.50 15.24 13.51
C TRP A 108 -16.67 14.06 12.95
N LYS A 109 -16.99 12.84 13.38
CA LYS A 109 -16.33 11.63 12.89
C LYS A 109 -16.48 11.49 11.37
N PRO A 110 -15.43 11.00 10.66
CA PRO A 110 -15.49 10.77 9.21
C PRO A 110 -16.57 9.73 8.87
N ARG A 111 -17.22 9.90 7.74
CA ARG A 111 -18.23 8.94 7.28
C ARG A 111 -17.58 7.59 6.94
N TYR A 112 -16.38 7.61 6.38
CA TYR A 112 -15.63 6.42 6.03
C TYR A 112 -14.24 6.44 6.69
N VAL A 113 -13.83 5.29 7.22
CA VAL A 113 -12.46 5.05 7.66
C VAL A 113 -11.92 3.85 6.90
N ILE A 114 -10.79 4.04 6.19
CA ILE A 114 -10.13 2.99 5.43
C ILE A 114 -8.80 2.68 6.10
N TRP A 115 -8.63 1.43 6.56
CA TRP A 115 -7.39 0.94 7.13
C TRP A 115 -6.76 -0.11 6.21
N GLU A 116 -5.54 0.17 5.72
CA GLU A 116 -4.74 -0.80 4.98
C GLU A 116 -3.71 -1.47 5.89
N ASN A 117 -3.51 -2.78 5.70
CA ASN A 117 -2.44 -3.50 6.39
C ASN A 117 -1.97 -4.74 5.61
N VAL A 118 -0.82 -5.29 6.05
CA VAL A 118 -0.27 -6.51 5.48
C VAL A 118 -1.13 -7.73 5.79
N LYS A 119 -1.05 -8.76 4.92
CA LYS A 119 -1.80 -10.03 5.10
C LYS A 119 -1.66 -10.61 6.51
N ASN A 120 -0.47 -10.48 7.12
CA ASN A 120 -0.18 -11.07 8.44
C ASN A 120 -0.97 -10.47 9.61
N VAL A 121 -1.64 -9.32 9.44
CA VAL A 121 -2.50 -8.72 10.49
C VAL A 121 -3.61 -9.67 10.95
N ARG A 122 -4.03 -10.60 10.07
CA ARG A 122 -5.03 -11.63 10.38
C ARG A 122 -4.44 -13.02 10.67
N SER A 123 -3.13 -13.13 10.86
CA SER A 123 -2.53 -14.37 11.34
C SER A 123 -3.01 -14.72 12.75
N LYS A 124 -2.91 -16.00 13.13
CA LYS A 124 -3.30 -16.49 14.46
C LYS A 124 -2.66 -15.71 15.63
N TYR A 125 -1.51 -15.08 15.40
CA TYR A 125 -0.79 -14.32 16.43
C TYR A 125 -1.22 -12.85 16.51
N MET A 126 -1.81 -12.30 15.44
CA MET A 126 -2.08 -10.87 15.31
C MET A 126 -3.57 -10.54 15.19
N VAL A 127 -4.41 -11.54 14.91
CA VAL A 127 -5.85 -11.36 14.67
C VAL A 127 -6.58 -10.71 15.86
N HIS A 128 -6.10 -10.91 17.09
CA HIS A 128 -6.69 -10.30 18.27
C HIS A 128 -6.66 -8.75 18.21
N ASN A 129 -5.56 -8.16 17.73
CA ASN A 129 -5.46 -6.71 17.56
C ASN A 129 -6.40 -6.19 16.47
N HIS A 130 -6.52 -6.93 15.36
CA HIS A 130 -7.48 -6.59 14.31
C HIS A 130 -8.93 -6.64 14.85
N ASN A 131 -9.29 -7.71 15.57
CA ASN A 131 -10.63 -7.85 16.14
C ASN A 131 -10.92 -6.76 17.17
N ARG A 132 -9.97 -6.44 18.05
CA ARG A 132 -10.09 -5.34 19.01
C ARG A 132 -10.28 -3.99 18.30
N TYR A 133 -9.53 -3.72 17.22
CA TYR A 133 -9.74 -2.53 16.40
C TYR A 133 -11.19 -2.46 15.87
N MET A 134 -11.71 -3.56 15.31
CA MET A 134 -13.08 -3.65 14.83
C MET A 134 -14.11 -3.39 15.95
N ASP A 135 -13.85 -3.90 17.16
CA ASP A 135 -14.72 -3.69 18.32
C ASP A 135 -14.73 -2.22 18.76
N GLU A 136 -13.58 -1.56 18.82
CA GLU A 136 -13.50 -0.13 19.14
C GLU A 136 -14.23 0.72 18.08
N MET A 137 -14.06 0.39 16.80
CA MET A 137 -14.79 1.08 15.73
C MET A 137 -16.31 0.88 15.84
N ARG A 138 -16.79 -0.34 16.22
CA ARG A 138 -18.23 -0.57 16.47
C ARG A 138 -18.74 0.29 17.63
N LYS A 139 -17.98 0.44 18.73
CA LYS A 139 -18.35 1.32 19.85
C LYS A 139 -18.47 2.78 19.43
N LEU A 140 -17.72 3.20 18.39
CA LEU A 140 -17.77 4.53 17.81
C LEU A 140 -18.93 4.72 16.80
N GLY A 141 -19.73 3.69 16.54
CA GLY A 141 -20.89 3.74 15.63
C GLY A 141 -20.57 3.29 14.20
N TYR A 142 -19.44 2.62 13.96
CA TYR A 142 -19.09 2.14 12.63
C TYR A 142 -19.52 0.69 12.40
N SER A 143 -20.07 0.44 11.21
CA SER A 143 -20.18 -0.90 10.63
C SER A 143 -18.87 -1.20 9.88
N ASN A 144 -18.29 -2.38 10.11
CA ASN A 144 -16.98 -2.72 9.57
C ASN A 144 -17.05 -3.90 8.62
N SER A 145 -16.31 -3.82 7.52
CA SER A 145 -16.02 -4.94 6.62
C SER A 145 -14.55 -4.95 6.25
N PHE A 146 -14.05 -6.09 5.85
CA PHE A 146 -12.67 -6.19 5.38
C PHE A 146 -12.54 -7.23 4.27
N ALA A 147 -11.56 -7.03 3.39
CA ALA A 147 -11.21 -7.96 2.33
C ALA A 147 -9.70 -8.01 2.13
N LEU A 148 -9.21 -9.15 1.65
CA LEU A 148 -7.85 -9.29 1.15
C LEU A 148 -7.86 -8.97 -0.34
N LEU A 149 -7.26 -7.84 -0.73
CA LEU A 149 -7.18 -7.40 -2.11
C LEU A 149 -5.78 -7.65 -2.67
N ASP A 150 -5.69 -8.11 -3.91
CA ASP A 150 -4.43 -8.32 -4.63
C ASP A 150 -4.29 -7.25 -5.72
N ALA A 151 -3.13 -6.61 -5.83
CA ALA A 151 -2.89 -5.59 -6.84
C ALA A 151 -3.06 -6.10 -8.27
N ARG A 152 -2.93 -7.41 -8.49
CA ARG A 152 -3.15 -8.06 -9.79
C ARG A 152 -4.60 -7.94 -10.28
N ASP A 153 -5.54 -7.92 -9.36
CA ASP A 153 -6.97 -7.79 -9.67
C ASP A 153 -7.36 -6.35 -10.07
N PHE A 154 -6.41 -5.42 -9.94
CA PHE A 154 -6.57 -3.99 -10.24
C PHE A 154 -5.59 -3.50 -11.31
N GLY A 155 -5.17 -4.38 -12.22
CA GLY A 155 -4.39 -4.04 -13.41
C GLY A 155 -2.87 -4.01 -13.23
N LEU A 156 -2.34 -4.22 -12.03
CA LEU A 156 -0.90 -4.19 -11.78
C LEU A 156 -0.29 -5.60 -11.83
N PRO A 157 0.80 -5.84 -12.56
CA PRO A 157 1.49 -7.11 -12.55
C PRO A 157 2.41 -7.26 -11.33
N GLN A 158 1.81 -7.17 -10.13
CA GLN A 158 2.51 -7.33 -8.86
C GLN A 158 1.67 -8.17 -7.90
N ALA A 159 2.20 -9.30 -7.44
CA ALA A 159 1.60 -10.11 -6.38
C ALA A 159 1.75 -9.40 -5.03
N ARG A 160 0.81 -8.49 -4.75
CA ARG A 160 0.79 -7.68 -3.52
C ARG A 160 -0.57 -7.73 -2.87
N GLN A 161 -0.71 -8.63 -1.93
CA GLN A 161 -1.92 -8.81 -1.14
C GLN A 161 -1.92 -7.91 0.10
N ARG A 162 -3.02 -7.19 0.32
CA ARG A 162 -3.23 -6.32 1.48
C ARG A 162 -4.66 -6.46 1.99
N TYR A 163 -4.82 -6.48 3.32
CA TYR A 163 -6.12 -6.32 3.93
C TYR A 163 -6.53 -4.85 3.89
N PHE A 164 -7.75 -4.63 3.42
CA PHE A 164 -8.44 -3.35 3.53
C PHE A 164 -9.62 -3.55 4.46
N THR A 165 -9.70 -2.73 5.50
CA THR A 165 -10.87 -2.63 6.36
C THR A 165 -11.55 -1.31 6.04
N VAL A 166 -12.82 -1.36 5.67
CA VAL A 166 -13.66 -0.18 5.45
C VAL A 166 -14.70 -0.12 6.55
N SER A 167 -14.68 0.97 7.31
CA SER A 167 -15.63 1.25 8.39
C SER A 167 -16.55 2.38 7.96
N VAL A 168 -17.86 2.17 8.05
CA VAL A 168 -18.91 3.10 7.62
C VAL A 168 -19.70 3.59 8.83
N LEU A 169 -19.71 4.91 9.08
CA LEU A 169 -20.41 5.52 10.20
C LEU A 169 -21.92 5.49 9.95
N ASP A 170 -22.68 4.99 10.93
CA ASP A 170 -24.16 4.93 10.93
C ASP A 170 -24.75 4.37 9.61
N GLY A 171 -24.04 3.42 8.97
CA GLY A 171 -24.41 2.83 7.69
C GLY A 171 -24.28 1.32 7.65
N ASN A 172 -24.65 0.74 6.51
CA ASN A 172 -24.44 -0.69 6.27
C ASN A 172 -22.94 -0.99 6.09
N PRO A 173 -22.51 -2.22 6.40
CA PRO A 173 -21.15 -2.67 6.09
C PRO A 173 -20.83 -2.47 4.61
N PHE A 174 -19.60 -2.07 4.32
CA PHE A 174 -19.12 -1.89 2.95
C PHE A 174 -19.03 -3.24 2.25
N ASP A 175 -19.60 -3.35 1.07
CA ASP A 175 -19.52 -4.56 0.25
C ASP A 175 -18.32 -4.48 -0.68
N PHE A 176 -17.41 -5.44 -0.57
CA PHE A 176 -16.23 -5.53 -1.45
C PHE A 176 -16.50 -6.33 -2.72
N SER A 177 -17.61 -7.07 -2.81
CA SER A 177 -17.88 -8.00 -3.91
C SER A 177 -18.15 -7.33 -5.25
N ASP A 178 -18.60 -6.09 -5.21
CA ASP A 178 -18.94 -5.28 -6.38
C ASP A 178 -17.91 -4.22 -6.72
N LEU A 179 -16.67 -4.35 -6.21
CA LEU A 179 -15.57 -3.50 -6.63
C LEU A 179 -15.26 -3.69 -8.13
N ILE A 180 -14.96 -2.59 -8.81
CA ILE A 180 -14.53 -2.65 -10.20
C ILE A 180 -13.11 -3.20 -10.26
N HIS A 181 -12.95 -4.37 -10.87
CA HIS A 181 -11.68 -5.01 -11.12
C HIS A 181 -11.14 -4.64 -12.50
N THR A 182 -9.84 -4.61 -12.66
CA THR A 182 -9.16 -4.39 -13.92
C THR A 182 -8.23 -5.57 -14.20
N PRO A 183 -8.33 -6.24 -15.37
CA PRO A 183 -7.44 -7.34 -15.69
C PRO A 183 -5.96 -6.95 -15.55
N MET A 184 -5.16 -7.87 -15.02
CA MET A 184 -3.71 -7.68 -14.89
C MET A 184 -3.09 -7.37 -16.26
N ARG A 185 -2.32 -6.29 -16.33
CA ARG A 185 -1.57 -5.91 -17.54
C ARG A 185 -0.27 -6.69 -17.64
N ASN A 186 0.32 -6.69 -18.84
CA ASN A 186 1.63 -7.31 -19.04
C ASN A 186 2.71 -6.59 -18.23
N VAL A 187 3.59 -7.34 -17.60
CA VAL A 187 4.71 -6.76 -16.84
C VAL A 187 5.65 -5.95 -17.73
N SER A 188 5.76 -6.31 -19.01
CA SER A 188 6.55 -5.56 -20.01
C SER A 188 6.09 -4.12 -20.22
N ASP A 189 4.83 -3.79 -19.88
CA ASP A 189 4.33 -2.41 -19.96
C ASP A 189 4.90 -1.50 -18.86
N PHE A 190 5.49 -2.10 -17.83
CA PHE A 190 6.01 -1.42 -16.63
C PHE A 190 7.54 -1.42 -16.55
N ILE A 191 8.18 -2.26 -17.36
CA ILE A 191 9.64 -2.47 -17.35
C ILE A 191 10.26 -1.81 -18.58
N ASP A 192 11.33 -1.05 -18.35
CA ASP A 192 12.10 -0.40 -19.42
C ASP A 192 12.88 -1.44 -20.24
N LYS A 193 13.18 -1.10 -21.51
CA LYS A 193 14.07 -1.93 -22.34
C LYS A 193 15.46 -1.94 -21.72
N ASP A 194 16.11 -3.09 -21.74
CA ASP A 194 17.46 -3.26 -21.13
C ASP A 194 18.50 -2.31 -21.72
N SER A 195 18.35 -1.89 -23.00
CA SER A 195 19.19 -0.87 -23.64
C SER A 195 19.12 0.50 -22.98
N ASP A 196 18.01 0.80 -22.32
CA ASP A 196 17.71 2.12 -21.74
C ASP A 196 18.06 2.17 -20.24
N VAL A 197 18.46 1.02 -19.68
CA VAL A 197 18.81 0.87 -18.26
C VAL A 197 20.33 0.87 -18.06
N SER A 198 20.79 1.70 -17.14
CA SER A 198 22.23 1.84 -16.85
C SER A 198 22.84 0.57 -16.24
N ASP A 199 24.09 0.28 -16.56
CA ASP A 199 24.82 -0.90 -16.12
C ASP A 199 24.95 -1.05 -14.60
N TYR A 200 24.80 0.02 -13.81
CA TYR A 200 24.86 -0.08 -12.34
C TYR A 200 23.65 -0.80 -11.72
N TYR A 201 22.60 -1.10 -12.51
CA TYR A 201 21.50 -1.99 -12.10
C TYR A 201 21.84 -3.47 -12.28
N ILE A 202 22.93 -3.81 -12.97
CA ILE A 202 23.32 -5.21 -13.18
C ILE A 202 23.68 -5.85 -11.84
N VAL A 203 23.15 -7.05 -11.62
CA VAL A 203 23.48 -7.86 -10.45
C VAL A 203 24.87 -8.45 -10.62
N THR A 204 25.83 -7.98 -9.84
CA THR A 204 27.24 -8.42 -9.91
C THR A 204 27.69 -9.20 -8.68
N GLN A 205 26.95 -9.14 -7.57
CA GLN A 205 27.32 -9.79 -6.31
C GLN A 205 27.15 -11.32 -6.42
N PRO A 206 28.23 -12.13 -6.22
CA PRO A 206 28.13 -13.59 -6.32
C PRO A 206 27.09 -14.19 -5.36
N SER A 207 26.99 -13.64 -4.14
CA SER A 207 26.00 -14.06 -3.15
C SER A 207 24.55 -13.78 -3.55
N MET A 208 24.31 -12.83 -4.44
CA MET A 208 23.00 -12.55 -5.01
C MET A 208 22.74 -13.47 -6.21
N LEU A 209 23.69 -13.58 -7.12
CA LEU A 209 23.60 -14.44 -8.31
C LEU A 209 23.32 -15.91 -7.92
N SER A 210 23.95 -16.43 -6.86
CA SER A 210 23.71 -17.79 -6.37
C SER A 210 22.30 -18.03 -5.82
N ARG A 211 21.53 -16.97 -5.56
CA ARG A 211 20.16 -17.03 -5.06
C ARG A 211 19.10 -16.89 -6.15
N ILE A 212 19.48 -16.50 -7.36
CA ILE A 212 18.55 -16.35 -8.47
C ILE A 212 18.04 -17.71 -8.89
N ASP A 213 16.74 -17.83 -9.03
CA ASP A 213 16.04 -19.04 -9.39
C ASP A 213 15.21 -18.82 -10.65
N GLU A 214 15.63 -19.43 -11.75
CA GLU A 214 14.93 -19.34 -13.05
C GLU A 214 13.76 -20.33 -13.15
N VAL A 215 13.72 -21.34 -12.29
CA VAL A 215 12.82 -22.50 -12.41
C VAL A 215 11.57 -22.36 -11.57
N SER A 216 11.66 -21.72 -10.41
CA SER A 216 10.51 -21.58 -9.52
C SER A 216 9.43 -20.70 -10.14
N ASP A 217 8.22 -21.20 -10.23
CA ASP A 217 7.05 -20.36 -10.40
C ASP A 217 6.94 -19.39 -9.22
N CYS A 218 6.54 -18.15 -9.51
CA CYS A 218 6.46 -17.09 -8.52
C CYS A 218 5.52 -17.40 -7.33
N ASP A 219 4.71 -18.47 -7.42
CA ASP A 219 3.80 -18.93 -6.37
C ASP A 219 4.44 -19.89 -5.35
N SER A 220 5.69 -20.34 -5.56
CA SER A 220 6.37 -21.19 -4.59
C SER A 220 6.81 -20.40 -3.34
N GLU A 221 6.69 -21.00 -2.16
CA GLU A 221 7.11 -20.41 -0.89
C GLU A 221 8.51 -19.78 -1.00
N PHE A 222 8.61 -18.47 -0.73
CA PHE A 222 9.84 -17.71 -0.77
C PHE A 222 10.85 -18.24 0.28
N ARG A 223 11.72 -19.13 -0.11
CA ARG A 223 12.77 -19.72 0.75
C ARG A 223 14.12 -19.01 0.60
N GLY A 224 14.13 -17.67 0.51
CA GLY A 224 15.36 -16.90 0.37
C GLY A 224 15.97 -16.92 -1.04
N ARG A 225 15.25 -17.43 -2.04
CA ARG A 225 15.59 -17.34 -3.46
C ARG A 225 15.05 -16.06 -4.07
N VAL A 226 15.62 -15.64 -5.18
CA VAL A 226 15.22 -14.45 -5.94
C VAL A 226 14.63 -14.91 -7.26
N PRO A 227 13.33 -14.75 -7.51
CA PRO A 227 12.71 -15.20 -8.73
C PRO A 227 13.13 -14.33 -9.93
N VAL A 228 13.13 -14.92 -11.12
CA VAL A 228 13.20 -14.17 -12.38
C VAL A 228 11.79 -13.73 -12.75
N ILE A 229 11.62 -12.45 -13.04
CA ILE A 229 10.33 -11.86 -13.42
C ILE A 229 9.93 -12.41 -14.80
N LYS A 230 8.70 -12.97 -14.89
CA LYS A 230 8.09 -13.48 -16.12
C LYS A 230 6.80 -12.71 -16.41
N ASP A 231 5.70 -13.08 -15.78
CA ASP A 231 4.36 -12.51 -16.01
C ASP A 231 4.03 -11.38 -15.03
N PHE A 232 4.53 -11.48 -13.81
CA PHE A 232 4.34 -10.49 -12.75
C PHE A 232 5.52 -10.48 -11.78
N THR A 233 5.59 -9.44 -10.97
CA THR A 233 6.58 -9.33 -9.90
C THR A 233 6.00 -9.80 -8.57
N MET A 234 6.85 -10.27 -7.66
CA MET A 234 6.46 -10.43 -6.26
C MET A 234 6.37 -9.04 -5.59
N THR A 235 5.93 -9.01 -4.33
CA THR A 235 5.76 -7.76 -3.58
C THR A 235 7.04 -6.93 -3.55
N ILE A 236 6.99 -5.71 -4.06
CA ILE A 236 8.05 -4.70 -3.94
C ILE A 236 8.17 -4.29 -2.47
N THR A 237 9.39 -4.32 -1.93
CA THR A 237 9.68 -3.98 -0.53
C THR A 237 10.59 -2.76 -0.43
N CYS A 238 10.63 -2.14 0.74
CA CYS A 238 11.48 -0.98 1.01
C CYS A 238 13.01 -1.27 0.94
N LYS A 239 13.40 -2.54 0.86
CA LYS A 239 14.81 -2.98 0.78
C LYS A 239 15.17 -3.54 -0.59
N GLN A 240 14.48 -3.14 -1.63
CA GLN A 240 14.61 -3.68 -2.99
C GLN A 240 16.05 -3.69 -3.50
N MET A 241 16.83 -2.67 -3.19
CA MET A 241 18.26 -2.57 -3.54
C MET A 241 19.18 -3.62 -2.88
N ARG A 242 18.74 -4.27 -1.79
CA ARG A 242 19.53 -5.27 -1.04
C ARG A 242 18.93 -6.66 -1.09
N CYS A 243 17.64 -6.73 -1.15
CA CYS A 243 16.86 -7.95 -1.17
C CYS A 243 15.73 -7.76 -2.20
N PRO A 244 15.99 -8.04 -3.49
CA PRO A 244 15.01 -7.84 -4.56
C PRO A 244 13.93 -8.93 -4.50
N ASN A 245 13.11 -8.88 -3.44
CA ASN A 245 12.04 -9.85 -3.23
C ASN A 245 11.01 -9.84 -4.37
N SER A 246 10.89 -8.71 -5.08
CA SER A 246 10.02 -8.60 -6.26
C SER A 246 10.50 -9.44 -7.44
N GLY A 247 11.75 -9.87 -7.43
CA GLY A 247 12.43 -10.55 -8.51
C GLY A 247 13.46 -9.69 -9.23
N VAL A 248 14.12 -10.31 -10.21
CA VAL A 248 15.11 -9.69 -11.11
C VAL A 248 14.70 -9.86 -12.55
N VAL A 249 15.12 -8.93 -13.41
CA VAL A 249 14.91 -9.01 -14.86
C VAL A 249 16.08 -9.77 -15.47
N LYS A 250 15.80 -10.78 -16.32
CA LYS A 250 16.82 -11.51 -17.07
C LYS A 250 17.17 -10.74 -18.35
N ILE A 251 18.44 -10.37 -18.51
CA ILE A 251 18.94 -9.68 -19.70
C ILE A 251 19.41 -10.72 -20.74
N SER A 252 20.15 -11.72 -20.29
CA SER A 252 20.67 -12.86 -21.08
C SER A 252 21.02 -13.99 -20.13
N ASP A 253 21.51 -15.11 -20.67
CA ASP A 253 21.92 -16.25 -19.84
C ASP A 253 22.98 -15.83 -18.81
N GLY A 254 22.67 -16.07 -17.53
CA GLY A 254 23.49 -15.72 -16.39
C GLY A 254 23.62 -14.22 -16.11
N LYS A 255 22.95 -13.35 -16.86
CA LYS A 255 23.00 -11.90 -16.66
C LYS A 255 21.62 -11.35 -16.27
N TYR A 256 21.56 -10.69 -15.10
CA TYR A 256 20.33 -10.17 -14.51
C TYR A 256 20.51 -8.74 -14.04
N ARG A 257 19.41 -8.00 -13.95
CA ARG A 257 19.38 -6.67 -13.36
C ARG A 257 18.27 -6.52 -12.31
N TYR A 258 18.45 -5.59 -11.41
CA TYR A 258 17.42 -5.13 -10.52
C TYR A 258 16.33 -4.39 -11.31
N LEU A 259 15.10 -4.34 -10.79
CA LEU A 259 14.13 -3.33 -11.20
C LEU A 259 14.69 -1.95 -10.87
N THR A 260 14.50 -0.98 -11.76
CA THR A 260 14.80 0.42 -11.48
C THR A 260 13.80 1.00 -10.48
N GLU A 261 14.13 2.13 -9.88
CA GLU A 261 13.20 2.84 -9.00
C GLU A 261 11.93 3.26 -9.76
N LEU A 262 12.07 3.72 -11.00
CA LEU A 262 10.95 4.10 -11.87
C LEU A 262 10.02 2.89 -12.14
N GLU A 263 10.57 1.75 -12.49
CA GLU A 263 9.80 0.52 -12.69
C GLU A 263 9.05 0.12 -11.41
N CYS A 264 9.68 0.25 -10.24
CA CYS A 264 9.04 0.00 -8.96
C CYS A 264 7.87 0.96 -8.68
N TRP A 265 7.97 2.23 -9.08
CA TRP A 265 6.89 3.21 -8.95
C TRP A 265 5.74 2.93 -9.90
N ARG A 266 6.02 2.62 -11.16
CA ARG A 266 5.01 2.19 -12.14
C ARG A 266 4.24 0.96 -11.65
N LEU A 267 4.92 -0.02 -11.09
CA LEU A 267 4.34 -1.24 -10.51
C LEU A 267 3.48 -0.98 -9.25
N GLN A 268 3.54 0.22 -8.66
CA GLN A 268 2.61 0.67 -7.62
C GLN A 268 1.46 1.54 -8.19
N GLY A 269 1.47 1.81 -9.50
CA GLY A 269 0.44 2.59 -10.19
C GLY A 269 0.68 4.10 -10.25
N TYR A 270 1.90 4.56 -9.93
CA TYR A 270 2.28 5.97 -10.13
C TYR A 270 2.68 6.23 -11.58
N SER A 271 2.50 7.49 -12.01
CA SER A 271 2.96 7.94 -13.31
C SER A 271 4.48 8.24 -13.31
N ASP A 272 5.07 8.30 -14.50
CA ASP A 272 6.46 8.71 -14.66
C ASP A 272 6.68 10.15 -14.17
N ASP A 273 5.69 11.04 -14.38
CA ASP A 273 5.77 12.43 -13.89
C ASP A 273 5.84 12.48 -12.36
N ASP A 274 5.04 11.68 -11.65
CA ASP A 274 5.11 11.57 -10.19
C ASP A 274 6.51 11.14 -9.73
N TYR A 275 7.07 10.14 -10.40
CA TYR A 275 8.41 9.67 -10.10
C TYR A 275 9.47 10.77 -10.33
N TYR A 276 9.45 11.45 -11.48
CA TYR A 276 10.44 12.47 -11.78
C TYR A 276 10.32 13.69 -10.87
N ARG A 277 9.11 14.07 -10.46
CA ARG A 277 8.89 15.10 -9.42
C ARG A 277 9.50 14.66 -8.08
N ALA A 278 9.27 13.42 -7.66
CA ALA A 278 9.87 12.88 -6.44
C ALA A 278 11.40 12.78 -6.51
N LEU A 279 11.93 12.36 -7.67
CA LEU A 279 13.37 12.28 -7.94
C LEU A 279 14.04 13.68 -7.85
N SER A 280 13.39 14.73 -8.35
CA SER A 280 13.94 16.10 -8.34
C SER A 280 14.22 16.61 -6.93
N VAL A 281 13.46 16.17 -5.93
CA VAL A 281 13.59 16.55 -4.50
C VAL A 281 14.29 15.52 -3.65
N ASN A 282 14.49 14.32 -4.16
CA ASN A 282 15.26 13.23 -3.53
C ASN A 282 16.29 12.66 -4.52
N PRO A 283 17.24 13.47 -5.01
CA PRO A 283 18.21 12.99 -5.97
C PRO A 283 19.08 11.89 -5.36
N GLY A 284 19.34 10.85 -6.14
CA GLY A 284 20.28 9.80 -5.79
C GLY A 284 21.74 10.25 -5.97
N LYS A 285 22.67 9.43 -5.49
CA LYS A 285 24.08 9.57 -5.85
C LYS A 285 24.27 9.06 -7.28
N GLN A 286 25.15 9.71 -8.04
CA GLN A 286 25.47 9.28 -9.40
C GLN A 286 25.92 7.80 -9.43
N LYS A 287 25.42 7.06 -10.40
CA LYS A 287 25.73 5.62 -10.60
C LYS A 287 25.44 4.74 -9.37
N CYS A 288 24.44 5.11 -8.58
CA CYS A 288 24.02 4.37 -7.39
C CYS A 288 22.49 4.24 -7.35
N LEU A 289 22.04 3.10 -6.85
CA LEU A 289 20.62 2.86 -6.59
C LEU A 289 20.06 3.87 -5.55
N ASN A 290 18.91 4.46 -5.81
CA ASN A 290 18.30 5.44 -4.93
C ASN A 290 17.41 4.77 -3.86
N GLY A 291 18.01 4.46 -2.71
CA GLY A 291 17.31 3.78 -1.62
C GLY A 291 16.10 4.54 -1.06
N ALA A 292 16.01 5.87 -1.25
CA ALA A 292 14.84 6.64 -0.81
C ALA A 292 13.64 6.34 -1.69
N LEU A 293 13.80 6.33 -3.02
CA LEU A 293 12.72 6.07 -3.96
C LEU A 293 12.27 4.60 -3.92
N TYR A 294 13.19 3.65 -3.74
CA TYR A 294 12.82 2.25 -3.46
C TYR A 294 12.02 2.10 -2.17
N LYS A 295 12.43 2.80 -1.10
CA LYS A 295 11.70 2.78 0.18
C LYS A 295 10.29 3.32 0.02
N GLN A 296 10.12 4.40 -0.72
CA GLN A 296 8.83 5.02 -0.99
C GLN A 296 7.91 4.06 -1.78
N ALA A 297 8.40 3.47 -2.88
CA ALA A 297 7.65 2.47 -3.63
C ALA A 297 7.26 1.26 -2.76
N GLY A 298 8.20 0.72 -1.97
CA GLY A 298 7.97 -0.45 -1.13
C GLY A 298 6.96 -0.23 -0.01
N ASN A 299 6.92 0.98 0.56
CA ASN A 299 5.96 1.36 1.60
C ASN A 299 4.62 1.84 1.04
N SER A 300 4.53 2.09 -0.28
CA SER A 300 3.32 2.58 -0.90
C SER A 300 2.24 1.51 -0.99
N ILE A 301 1.00 1.96 -1.07
CA ILE A 301 -0.18 1.14 -1.36
C ILE A 301 -0.47 1.26 -2.86
N PRO A 302 -0.84 0.18 -3.57
CA PRO A 302 -1.18 0.26 -4.99
C PRO A 302 -2.29 1.27 -5.27
N VAL A 303 -2.01 2.27 -6.10
CA VAL A 303 -2.95 3.35 -6.43
C VAL A 303 -4.27 2.84 -7.01
N PRO A 304 -4.29 1.85 -7.95
CA PRO A 304 -5.54 1.38 -8.56
C PRO A 304 -6.52 0.72 -7.57
N ILE A 305 -6.04 0.19 -6.44
CA ILE A 305 -6.95 -0.33 -5.40
C ILE A 305 -7.76 0.83 -4.82
N PHE A 306 -7.13 1.96 -4.51
CA PHE A 306 -7.85 3.14 -4.04
C PHE A 306 -8.77 3.72 -5.12
N GLU A 307 -8.38 3.67 -6.39
CA GLU A 307 -9.27 4.10 -7.49
C GLU A 307 -10.58 3.30 -7.46
N SER A 308 -10.51 1.97 -7.32
CA SER A 308 -11.70 1.12 -7.24
C SER A 308 -12.53 1.40 -5.99
N LEU A 309 -11.90 1.55 -4.82
CA LEU A 309 -12.59 1.93 -3.57
C LEU A 309 -13.29 3.29 -3.70
N PHE A 310 -12.63 4.30 -4.26
CA PHE A 310 -13.21 5.65 -4.39
C PHE A 310 -14.27 5.74 -5.48
N ARG A 311 -14.19 4.96 -6.56
CA ARG A 311 -15.28 4.81 -7.52
C ARG A 311 -16.56 4.42 -6.80
N LYS A 312 -16.51 3.40 -5.95
CA LYS A 312 -17.67 2.96 -5.17
C LYS A 312 -18.08 3.98 -4.10
N ILE A 313 -17.16 4.42 -3.26
CA ILE A 313 -17.46 5.27 -2.09
C ILE A 313 -17.96 6.66 -2.51
N ILE A 314 -17.36 7.24 -3.55
CA ILE A 314 -17.57 8.64 -3.92
C ILE A 314 -18.47 8.79 -5.14
N LEU A 315 -18.26 7.96 -6.18
CA LEU A 315 -18.99 8.05 -7.44
C LEU A 315 -20.19 7.11 -7.48
N GLY A 316 -20.30 6.16 -6.55
CA GLY A 316 -21.37 5.15 -6.54
C GLY A 316 -21.27 4.14 -7.69
N GLU A 317 -20.08 4.03 -8.31
CA GLU A 317 -19.81 3.10 -9.41
C GLU A 317 -19.45 1.73 -8.84
N THR A 318 -20.13 0.69 -9.34
CA THR A 318 -19.89 -0.71 -8.96
C THR A 318 -19.76 -1.57 -10.21
N ALA A 319 -19.10 -2.73 -10.09
CA ALA A 319 -19.16 -3.75 -11.10
C ALA A 319 -20.56 -4.40 -11.12
N GLU A 320 -20.97 -4.92 -12.27
CA GLU A 320 -22.08 -5.87 -12.29
C GLU A 320 -21.69 -7.09 -11.43
N VAL A 321 -22.56 -7.46 -10.48
CA VAL A 321 -22.26 -8.53 -9.52
C VAL A 321 -22.04 -9.84 -10.27
N ASN A 322 -20.80 -10.26 -10.40
CA ASN A 322 -20.47 -11.62 -10.81
C ASN A 322 -20.65 -12.51 -9.59
N THR A 323 -21.64 -13.41 -9.64
CA THR A 323 -22.02 -14.32 -8.54
C THR A 323 -20.97 -15.37 -8.19
N ASP A 324 -19.81 -15.37 -8.83
CA ASP A 324 -18.79 -16.41 -8.72
C ASP A 324 -17.60 -16.05 -7.77
N VAL A 325 -17.66 -14.92 -7.06
CA VAL A 325 -16.64 -14.58 -6.06
C VAL A 325 -17.13 -15.04 -4.69
N GLU A 326 -16.55 -16.12 -4.15
CA GLU A 326 -16.75 -16.52 -2.75
C GLU A 326 -16.26 -15.39 -1.84
N ILE A 327 -17.21 -14.68 -1.25
CA ILE A 327 -16.94 -13.64 -0.25
C ILE A 327 -16.94 -14.35 1.10
N GLU A 328 -15.80 -14.35 1.79
CA GLU A 328 -15.78 -14.58 3.23
C GLU A 328 -16.40 -13.38 3.95
N ALA A 329 -17.71 -13.25 3.88
CA ALA A 329 -18.47 -12.35 4.73
C ALA A 329 -18.70 -13.03 6.06
N GLU A 330 -18.04 -12.60 7.12
CA GLU A 330 -18.39 -12.99 8.49
C GLU A 330 -19.79 -12.46 8.84
N GLN A 331 -20.78 -13.34 8.72
CA GLN A 331 -21.97 -13.24 9.55
C GLN A 331 -21.62 -13.86 10.90
N SER A 332 -21.62 -13.03 11.95
CA SER A 332 -21.47 -13.40 13.38
C SER A 332 -20.22 -14.16 13.81
N GLY A 333 -19.26 -13.45 14.39
CA GLY A 333 -18.44 -13.73 15.58
C GLY A 333 -17.89 -15.12 15.92
N GLN A 334 -17.83 -16.12 15.04
CA GLN A 334 -17.16 -17.38 15.33
C GLN A 334 -16.54 -17.99 14.07
N LEU A 335 -15.23 -17.77 13.89
CA LEU A 335 -14.43 -18.58 12.97
C LEU A 335 -14.14 -19.94 13.58
N LYS A 336 -14.64 -21.01 12.96
CA LYS A 336 -14.11 -22.35 13.16
C LYS A 336 -12.88 -22.51 12.27
N PHE A 337 -11.74 -22.75 12.89
CA PHE A 337 -10.51 -23.13 12.20
C PHE A 337 -10.60 -24.59 11.77
N ALA A 338 -10.35 -24.84 10.49
CA ALA A 338 -9.97 -26.16 9.99
C ALA A 338 -8.43 -26.20 9.84
#